data_7ec0aae00f2de32e5ae97f51726bac16
#
_entry.id   7ec0aae00f2de32e5ae97f51726bac16
#
_cell.length_a   1.000
_cell.length_b   1.000
_cell.length_c   1.000
_cell.angle_alpha   90.00
_cell.angle_beta   90.00
_cell.angle_gamma   90.00
#
_symmetry.space_group_name_H-M   'P 1'
#
loop_
_entity.id
_entity.type
_entity.pdbx_description
1 polymer ?
#
loop_
_entity_poly.entity_id
_entity_poly.type
_entity_poly.pdbx_seq_one_letter_code
_entity_poly.pdbx_strand_id
1 'polypeptide(L)'
;MKPGILYGVSVGTGDPELITVKGLRILQSSDLVAFPAGVNNRLGVAQNIIQDWLQPHQQILPLNFPYVQDELKLQTAWSKAAQQVWQELSLGKNIAFACLGDVNFYGTFTYLAQTLERSHPEVTIETIPGVCSPMAIASVLGIPLTVNQQKMAVLPALYSVQELETALDWAEVVVLLKVSSVYPQV
;
A
#
# COMPACT_ATOMS: atom_id res chain seq x y z
N MET A 1 29.33 6.39 -1.19
CA MET A 1 28.64 5.79 -0.02
C MET A 1 27.63 4.80 -0.61
N LYS A 2 27.38 3.65 0.01
CA LYS A 2 26.34 2.72 -0.47
C LYS A 2 24.98 3.34 -0.19
N PRO A 3 24.02 3.33 -1.13
CA PRO A 3 22.66 3.80 -0.87
C PRO A 3 22.00 3.00 0.26
N GLY A 4 21.06 3.62 0.98
CA GLY A 4 20.20 2.96 1.93
C GLY A 4 19.19 2.02 1.26
N ILE A 5 18.36 1.37 2.07
CA ILE A 5 17.34 0.43 1.61
C ILE A 5 15.96 1.10 1.68
N LEU A 6 15.16 0.91 0.63
CA LEU A 6 13.75 1.24 0.65
C LEU A 6 12.94 0.00 1.08
N TYR A 7 12.29 0.08 2.21
CA TYR A 7 11.38 -0.95 2.72
C TYR A 7 9.92 -0.59 2.40
N GLY A 8 9.23 -1.40 1.64
CA GLY A 8 7.78 -1.33 1.54
C GLY A 8 7.17 -2.09 2.73
N VAL A 9 6.56 -1.38 3.67
CA VAL A 9 6.04 -1.96 4.90
C VAL A 9 4.52 -1.95 4.88
N SER A 10 3.91 -3.13 4.91
CA SER A 10 2.46 -3.29 5.07
C SER A 10 2.04 -2.90 6.49
N VAL A 11 1.11 -1.96 6.61
CA VAL A 11 0.66 -1.47 7.94
C VAL A 11 -0.76 -1.92 8.31
N GLY A 12 -1.32 -2.88 7.58
CA GLY A 12 -2.68 -3.36 7.82
C GLY A 12 -3.74 -2.38 7.34
N THR A 13 -4.99 -2.61 7.74
CA THR A 13 -6.18 -2.00 7.13
C THR A 13 -6.90 -0.98 8.02
N GLY A 14 -6.27 -0.51 9.08
CA GLY A 14 -6.84 0.48 9.99
C GLY A 14 -6.46 0.26 11.45
N ASP A 15 -6.45 -0.99 11.88
CA ASP A 15 -6.00 -1.40 13.21
C ASP A 15 -4.46 -1.49 13.26
N PRO A 16 -3.78 -0.71 14.11
CA PRO A 16 -2.34 -0.72 14.24
C PRO A 16 -1.78 -2.06 14.77
N GLU A 17 -2.59 -2.90 15.40
CA GLU A 17 -2.18 -4.25 15.83
C GLU A 17 -2.09 -5.25 14.67
N LEU A 18 -2.61 -4.90 13.48
CA LEU A 18 -2.45 -5.70 12.27
C LEU A 18 -1.10 -5.50 11.56
N ILE A 19 -0.22 -4.68 12.10
CA ILE A 19 1.17 -4.57 11.63
C ILE A 19 1.92 -5.83 12.07
N THR A 20 2.64 -6.46 11.14
CA THR A 20 3.46 -7.62 11.50
C THR A 20 4.63 -7.20 12.40
N VAL A 21 5.10 -8.08 13.28
CA VAL A 21 6.27 -7.83 14.14
C VAL A 21 7.50 -7.42 13.31
N LYS A 22 7.70 -8.04 12.13
CA LYS A 22 8.77 -7.63 11.21
C LYS A 22 8.54 -6.22 10.67
N GLY A 23 7.32 -5.91 10.26
CA GLY A 23 6.94 -4.59 9.75
C GLY A 23 7.18 -3.50 10.79
N LEU A 24 6.72 -3.71 12.01
CA LEU A 24 6.91 -2.76 13.11
C LEU A 24 8.39 -2.52 13.41
N ARG A 25 9.20 -3.59 13.48
CA ARG A 25 10.64 -3.45 13.71
C ARG A 25 11.34 -2.65 12.63
N ILE A 26 11.05 -2.91 11.36
CA ILE A 26 11.62 -2.16 10.22
C ILE A 26 11.15 -0.71 10.26
N LEU A 27 9.84 -0.48 10.50
CA LEU A 27 9.29 0.85 10.63
C LEU A 27 10.06 1.67 11.67
N GLN A 28 10.26 1.12 12.88
CA GLN A 28 10.93 1.82 13.99
C GLN A 28 12.44 1.98 13.82
N SER A 29 13.10 1.09 13.07
CA SER A 29 14.55 1.14 12.85
C SER A 29 14.99 1.96 11.63
N SER A 30 14.06 2.41 10.79
CA SER A 30 14.37 3.23 9.61
C SER A 30 14.64 4.69 9.99
N ASP A 31 15.52 5.34 9.23
CA ASP A 31 15.87 6.76 9.45
C ASP A 31 14.69 7.69 9.06
N LEU A 32 13.96 7.31 8.01
CA LEU A 32 12.78 8.03 7.53
C LEU A 32 11.58 7.10 7.43
N VAL A 33 10.39 7.67 7.66
CA VAL A 33 9.13 7.01 7.40
C VAL A 33 8.37 7.80 6.33
N ALA A 34 8.18 7.17 5.17
CA ALA A 34 7.41 7.71 4.06
C ALA A 34 6.01 7.08 4.01
N PHE A 35 5.03 7.83 3.55
CA PHE A 35 3.66 7.36 3.37
C PHE A 35 2.91 8.25 2.37
N PRO A 36 1.80 7.78 1.78
CA PRO A 36 0.94 8.62 0.97
C PRO A 36 0.38 9.77 1.81
N ALA A 37 0.61 10.99 1.33
CA ALA A 37 0.07 12.18 1.99
C ALA A 37 -1.47 12.15 1.99
N GLY A 38 -2.05 12.69 3.04
CA GLY A 38 -3.50 12.85 3.11
C GLY A 38 -4.03 13.90 2.14
N VAL A 39 -5.34 13.97 1.99
CA VAL A 39 -6.04 14.89 1.08
C VAL A 39 -6.82 15.91 1.92
N ASN A 40 -6.92 17.15 1.44
CA ASN A 40 -7.73 18.20 2.08
C ASN A 40 -7.37 18.44 3.58
N ASN A 41 -6.09 18.53 3.88
CA ASN A 41 -5.56 18.72 5.26
C ASN A 41 -5.94 17.60 6.26
N ARG A 42 -6.38 16.45 5.78
CA ARG A 42 -6.57 15.26 6.63
C ARG A 42 -5.33 14.39 6.57
N LEU A 43 -5.00 13.74 7.67
CA LEU A 43 -3.93 12.75 7.69
C LEU A 43 -4.26 11.58 6.76
N GLY A 44 -3.24 11.04 6.08
CA GLY A 44 -3.38 9.82 5.30
C GLY A 44 -3.70 8.63 6.21
N VAL A 45 -4.44 7.65 5.68
CA VAL A 45 -4.85 6.47 6.48
C VAL A 45 -3.63 5.71 7.02
N ALA A 46 -2.62 5.49 6.19
CA ALA A 46 -1.38 4.83 6.63
C ALA A 46 -0.67 5.62 7.73
N GLN A 47 -0.66 6.96 7.64
CA GLN A 47 -0.10 7.83 8.67
C GLN A 47 -0.84 7.69 10.00
N ASN A 48 -2.17 7.65 9.99
CA ASN A 48 -2.98 7.45 11.20
C ASN A 48 -2.68 6.12 11.89
N ILE A 49 -2.45 5.05 11.10
CA ILE A 49 -2.15 3.72 11.64
C ILE A 49 -0.81 3.70 12.38
N ILE A 50 0.19 4.39 11.83
CA ILE A 50 1.57 4.29 12.33
C ILE A 50 1.96 5.38 13.32
N GLN A 51 1.16 6.42 13.50
CA GLN A 51 1.55 7.63 14.25
C GLN A 51 2.08 7.34 15.66
N ASP A 52 1.46 6.38 16.36
CA ASP A 52 1.83 6.02 17.73
C ASP A 52 3.09 5.14 17.80
N TRP A 53 3.55 4.62 16.66
CA TRP A 53 4.74 3.78 16.54
C TRP A 53 5.98 4.54 16.08
N LEU A 54 5.81 5.80 15.64
CA LEU A 54 6.92 6.62 15.17
C LEU A 54 7.89 6.97 16.30
N GLN A 55 9.18 6.97 15.99
CA GLN A 55 10.22 7.28 16.96
C GLN A 55 10.68 8.75 16.83
N PRO A 56 11.08 9.41 17.93
CA PRO A 56 11.46 10.84 17.90
C PRO A 56 12.62 11.19 16.96
N HIS A 57 13.47 10.22 16.64
CA HIS A 57 14.62 10.44 15.76
C HIS A 57 14.28 10.37 14.27
N GLN A 58 13.10 9.86 13.92
CA GLN A 58 12.71 9.60 12.54
C GLN A 58 12.28 10.88 11.82
N GLN A 59 12.70 11.00 10.58
CA GLN A 59 12.19 12.02 9.67
C GLN A 59 10.94 11.53 8.96
N ILE A 60 9.97 12.42 8.75
CA ILE A 60 8.71 12.11 8.11
C ILE A 60 8.72 12.62 6.68
N LEU A 61 8.37 11.75 5.74
CA LEU A 61 8.36 12.03 4.30
C LEU A 61 6.98 11.75 3.69
N PRO A 62 6.03 12.68 3.75
CA PRO A 62 4.74 12.53 3.08
C PRO A 62 4.92 12.66 1.56
N LEU A 63 4.44 11.69 0.80
CA LEU A 63 4.52 11.63 -0.65
C LEU A 63 3.15 11.83 -1.29
N ASN A 64 3.07 12.72 -2.27
CA ASN A 64 1.81 13.04 -2.94
C ASN A 64 1.53 12.06 -4.08
N PHE A 65 0.41 11.33 -3.96
CA PHE A 65 -0.11 10.45 -5.00
C PHE A 65 -1.55 10.90 -5.33
N PRO A 66 -1.77 11.55 -6.46
CA PRO A 66 -3.09 12.06 -6.81
C PRO A 66 -4.06 10.93 -7.16
N TYR A 67 -5.32 11.06 -6.72
CA TYR A 67 -6.41 10.15 -7.08
C TYR A 67 -7.03 10.58 -8.41
N VAL A 68 -6.34 10.32 -9.52
CA VAL A 68 -6.78 10.69 -10.88
C VAL A 68 -6.59 9.51 -11.83
N GLN A 69 -7.32 9.53 -12.96
CA GLN A 69 -7.15 8.54 -14.04
C GLN A 69 -6.16 9.00 -15.13
N ASP A 70 -5.66 10.23 -15.04
CA ASP A 70 -4.73 10.82 -15.98
C ASP A 70 -3.33 10.21 -15.80
N GLU A 71 -2.92 9.38 -16.74
CA GLU A 71 -1.63 8.67 -16.69
C GLU A 71 -0.43 9.62 -16.63
N LEU A 72 -0.45 10.74 -17.34
CA LEU A 72 0.67 11.69 -17.32
C LEU A 72 0.84 12.34 -15.95
N LYS A 73 -0.28 12.67 -15.30
CA LYS A 73 -0.25 13.20 -13.92
C LYS A 73 0.23 12.16 -12.93
N LEU A 74 -0.20 10.90 -13.08
CA LEU A 74 0.26 9.79 -12.24
C LEU A 74 1.77 9.56 -12.41
N GLN A 75 2.26 9.45 -13.65
CA GLN A 75 3.70 9.26 -13.92
C GLN A 75 4.54 10.41 -13.37
N THR A 76 4.08 11.65 -13.51
CA THR A 76 4.75 12.83 -12.96
C THR A 76 4.83 12.75 -11.43
N ALA A 77 3.74 12.35 -10.77
CA ALA A 77 3.70 12.21 -9.33
C ALA A 77 4.63 11.08 -8.84
N TRP A 78 4.63 9.93 -9.50
CA TRP A 78 5.53 8.82 -9.17
C TRP A 78 7.00 9.19 -9.37
N SER A 79 7.34 9.88 -10.45
CA SER A 79 8.70 10.37 -10.71
C SER A 79 9.16 11.35 -9.63
N LYS A 80 8.29 12.27 -9.22
CA LYS A 80 8.59 13.22 -8.14
C LYS A 80 8.78 12.53 -6.80
N ALA A 81 7.91 11.57 -6.46
CA ALA A 81 8.03 10.78 -5.24
C ALA A 81 9.32 9.94 -5.24
N ALA A 82 9.64 9.28 -6.36
CA ALA A 82 10.87 8.51 -6.50
C ALA A 82 12.12 9.40 -6.34
N GLN A 83 12.12 10.60 -6.91
CA GLN A 83 13.21 11.56 -6.74
C GLN A 83 13.39 11.98 -5.27
N GLN A 84 12.31 12.26 -4.55
CA GLN A 84 12.38 12.61 -3.13
C GLN A 84 12.94 11.45 -2.29
N VAL A 85 12.49 10.22 -2.56
CA VAL A 85 12.99 9.02 -1.89
C VAL A 85 14.47 8.79 -2.20
N TRP A 86 14.87 8.92 -3.47
CA TRP A 86 16.26 8.73 -3.88
C TRP A 86 17.22 9.73 -3.25
N GLN A 87 16.81 10.98 -3.07
CA GLN A 87 17.61 11.99 -2.40
C GLN A 87 18.09 11.53 -1.01
N GLU A 88 17.23 10.86 -0.26
CA GLU A 88 17.57 10.36 1.08
C GLU A 88 18.32 9.02 1.04
N LEU A 89 17.88 8.09 0.16
CA LEU A 89 18.57 6.80 -0.02
C LEU A 89 20.02 6.98 -0.45
N SER A 90 20.31 7.92 -1.37
CA SER A 90 21.66 8.19 -1.86
C SER A 90 22.62 8.68 -0.76
N LEU A 91 22.08 9.23 0.33
CA LEU A 91 22.82 9.62 1.54
C LEU A 91 23.07 8.43 2.49
N GLY A 92 22.65 7.22 2.12
CA GLY A 92 22.81 6.01 2.94
C GLY A 92 21.70 5.80 3.98
N LYS A 93 20.63 6.63 3.96
CA LYS A 93 19.51 6.51 4.91
C LYS A 93 18.54 5.41 4.48
N ASN A 94 18.05 4.62 5.43
CA ASN A 94 17.01 3.63 5.22
C ASN A 94 15.62 4.28 5.33
N ILE A 95 14.72 3.91 4.43
CA ILE A 95 13.36 4.45 4.38
C ILE A 95 12.34 3.33 4.50
N ALA A 96 11.42 3.44 5.46
CA ALA A 96 10.23 2.61 5.52
C ALA A 96 9.05 3.35 4.86
N PHE A 97 8.50 2.81 3.77
CA PHE A 97 7.27 3.31 3.17
C PHE A 97 6.08 2.55 3.75
N ALA A 98 5.27 3.22 4.55
CA ALA A 98 4.06 2.65 5.13
C ALA A 98 2.94 2.54 4.08
N CYS A 99 2.57 1.31 3.75
CA CYS A 99 1.54 1.00 2.76
C CYS A 99 0.28 0.46 3.44
N LEU A 100 -0.86 1.08 3.18
CA LEU A 100 -2.17 0.62 3.67
C LEU A 100 -2.47 -0.79 3.13
N GLY A 101 -2.90 -1.68 4.00
CA GLY A 101 -3.14 -3.09 3.69
C GLY A 101 -1.85 -3.87 3.49
N ASP A 102 -1.78 -4.67 2.44
CA ASP A 102 -0.57 -5.37 2.02
C ASP A 102 0.13 -4.64 0.87
N VAL A 103 1.44 -4.51 0.95
CA VAL A 103 2.28 -3.74 0.02
C VAL A 103 2.27 -4.30 -1.40
N ASN A 104 2.03 -5.61 -1.56
CA ASN A 104 2.02 -6.31 -2.84
C ASN A 104 0.60 -6.51 -3.39
N PHE A 105 -0.45 -6.04 -2.66
CA PHE A 105 -1.84 -6.25 -3.04
C PHE A 105 -2.51 -4.93 -3.43
N TYR A 106 -2.44 -4.58 -4.72
CA TYR A 106 -2.98 -3.34 -5.32
C TYR A 106 -2.51 -2.05 -4.62
N GLY A 107 -1.29 -2.08 -4.09
CA GLY A 107 -0.69 -0.98 -3.33
C GLY A 107 -0.01 0.07 -4.22
N THR A 108 0.01 1.31 -3.76
CA THR A 108 0.70 2.43 -4.42
C THR A 108 2.22 2.27 -4.43
N PHE A 109 2.77 1.50 -3.50
CA PHE A 109 4.21 1.23 -3.40
C PHE A 109 4.80 0.62 -4.67
N THR A 110 4.05 -0.24 -5.36
CA THR A 110 4.50 -0.88 -6.61
C THR A 110 4.96 0.15 -7.65
N TYR A 111 4.21 1.22 -7.84
CA TYR A 111 4.55 2.26 -8.83
C TYR A 111 5.77 3.09 -8.42
N LEU A 112 5.89 3.38 -7.12
CA LEU A 112 7.07 4.05 -6.56
C LEU A 112 8.33 3.18 -6.75
N ALA A 113 8.25 1.90 -6.37
CA ALA A 113 9.35 0.94 -6.48
C ALA A 113 9.82 0.78 -7.92
N GLN A 114 8.90 0.51 -8.86
CA GLN A 114 9.21 0.37 -10.28
C GLN A 114 9.79 1.65 -10.90
N THR A 115 9.33 2.82 -10.47
CA THR A 115 9.86 4.10 -10.96
C THR A 115 11.29 4.32 -10.46
N LEU A 116 11.53 3.97 -9.19
CA LEU A 116 12.83 4.10 -8.57
C LEU A 116 13.84 3.12 -9.21
N GLU A 117 13.48 1.84 -9.38
CA GLU A 117 14.33 0.83 -10.03
C GLU A 117 14.71 1.20 -11.47
N ARG A 118 13.78 1.78 -12.23
CA ARG A 118 14.06 2.27 -13.59
C ARG A 118 15.06 3.42 -13.63
N SER A 119 15.00 4.32 -12.66
CA SER A 119 15.86 5.50 -12.60
C SER A 119 17.19 5.22 -11.90
N HIS A 120 17.22 4.29 -10.97
CA HIS A 120 18.34 3.96 -10.09
C HIS A 120 18.44 2.44 -9.89
N PRO A 121 18.99 1.70 -10.90
CA PRO A 121 19.06 0.23 -10.87
C PRO A 121 19.89 -0.33 -9.68
N GLU A 122 20.71 0.50 -9.06
CA GLU A 122 21.52 0.16 -7.88
C GLU A 122 20.72 0.18 -6.57
N VAL A 123 19.46 0.63 -6.58
CA VAL A 123 18.62 0.69 -5.38
C VAL A 123 18.35 -0.71 -4.82
N THR A 124 18.35 -0.81 -3.51
CA THR A 124 17.88 -2.03 -2.82
C THR A 124 16.47 -1.79 -2.31
N ILE A 125 15.52 -2.63 -2.71
CA ILE A 125 14.13 -2.56 -2.29
C ILE A 125 13.74 -3.89 -1.64
N GLU A 126 13.13 -3.82 -0.47
CA GLU A 126 12.58 -4.98 0.24
C GLU A 126 11.10 -4.75 0.58
N THR A 127 10.29 -5.80 0.52
CA THR A 127 8.87 -5.72 0.90
C THR A 127 8.59 -6.58 2.13
N ILE A 128 7.76 -6.04 3.03
CA ILE A 128 7.29 -6.74 4.22
C ILE A 128 5.78 -6.93 4.10
N PRO A 129 5.31 -8.17 3.97
CA PRO A 129 3.89 -8.47 3.79
C PRO A 129 3.08 -8.13 5.04
N GLY A 130 1.77 -8.01 4.87
CA GLY A 130 0.85 -7.72 5.96
C GLY A 130 -0.57 -8.19 5.71
N VAL A 131 -1.51 -7.66 6.47
CA VAL A 131 -2.92 -8.02 6.38
C VAL A 131 -3.61 -7.13 5.37
N CYS A 132 -4.16 -7.71 4.30
CA CYS A 132 -4.97 -7.00 3.31
C CYS A 132 -6.46 -6.95 3.72
N SER A 133 -7.21 -6.04 3.11
CA SER A 133 -8.61 -5.78 3.48
C SER A 133 -9.55 -7.00 3.37
N PRO A 134 -9.45 -7.92 2.39
CA PRO A 134 -10.31 -9.09 2.36
C PRO A 134 -10.16 -9.97 3.60
N MET A 135 -8.92 -10.19 4.05
CA MET A 135 -8.62 -11.01 5.24
C MET A 135 -9.11 -10.33 6.52
N ALA A 136 -8.90 -9.02 6.63
CA ALA A 136 -9.37 -8.26 7.78
C ALA A 136 -10.91 -8.26 7.88
N ILE A 137 -11.62 -8.07 6.75
CA ILE A 137 -13.09 -8.09 6.71
C ILE A 137 -13.62 -9.46 7.12
N ALA A 138 -13.07 -10.55 6.58
CA ALA A 138 -13.47 -11.92 6.93
C ALA A 138 -13.32 -12.16 8.45
N SER A 139 -12.23 -11.69 9.05
CA SER A 139 -12.01 -11.79 10.50
C SER A 139 -13.02 -10.98 11.31
N VAL A 140 -13.34 -9.76 10.89
CA VAL A 140 -14.34 -8.90 11.57
C VAL A 140 -15.73 -9.52 11.49
N LEU A 141 -16.07 -10.14 10.37
CA LEU A 141 -17.37 -10.81 10.16
C LEU A 141 -17.43 -12.19 10.84
N GLY A 142 -16.30 -12.75 11.29
CA GLY A 142 -16.23 -14.06 11.89
C GLY A 142 -16.56 -15.20 10.91
N ILE A 143 -16.30 -14.99 9.61
CA ILE A 143 -16.53 -15.98 8.55
C ILE A 143 -15.23 -16.28 7.81
N PRO A 144 -15.05 -17.52 7.33
CA PRO A 144 -13.93 -17.81 6.43
C PRO A 144 -14.14 -17.11 5.08
N LEU A 145 -13.05 -16.58 4.51
CA LEU A 145 -13.11 -15.97 3.18
C LEU A 145 -13.37 -17.02 2.08
N THR A 146 -12.78 -18.21 2.25
CA THR A 146 -13.00 -19.36 1.37
C THR A 146 -13.01 -20.66 2.19
N VAL A 147 -13.73 -21.67 1.70
CA VAL A 147 -13.81 -23.00 2.34
C VAL A 147 -13.57 -24.09 1.29
N ASN A 148 -12.79 -25.11 1.66
CA ASN A 148 -12.49 -26.27 0.80
C ASN A 148 -11.92 -25.87 -0.58
N GLN A 149 -12.65 -26.19 -1.65
CA GLN A 149 -12.26 -26.00 -3.04
C GLN A 149 -12.88 -24.74 -3.68
N GLN A 150 -13.49 -23.88 -2.87
CA GLN A 150 -14.07 -22.64 -3.38
C GLN A 150 -13.01 -21.78 -4.09
N LYS A 151 -13.34 -21.36 -5.28
CA LYS A 151 -12.52 -20.44 -6.08
C LYS A 151 -12.90 -19.03 -5.73
N MET A 152 -11.88 -18.17 -5.64
CA MET A 152 -12.07 -16.76 -5.32
C MET A 152 -11.59 -15.88 -6.48
N ALA A 153 -12.45 -14.96 -6.89
CA ALA A 153 -12.07 -13.84 -7.76
C ALA A 153 -11.84 -12.58 -6.95
N VAL A 154 -10.85 -11.78 -7.35
CA VAL A 154 -10.60 -10.44 -6.79
C VAL A 154 -10.71 -9.42 -7.90
N LEU A 155 -11.68 -8.52 -7.80
CA LEU A 155 -11.87 -7.42 -8.73
C LEU A 155 -11.30 -6.14 -8.10
N PRO A 156 -10.16 -5.62 -8.63
CA PRO A 156 -9.40 -4.53 -7.99
C PRO A 156 -10.10 -3.17 -8.06
N ALA A 157 -10.96 -2.99 -9.06
CA ALA A 157 -11.88 -1.88 -9.21
C ALA A 157 -13.05 -2.36 -10.06
N LEU A 158 -14.27 -2.17 -9.58
CA LEU A 158 -15.45 -2.53 -10.34
C LEU A 158 -15.99 -1.25 -11.02
N TYR A 159 -16.00 -1.27 -12.35
CA TYR A 159 -16.54 -0.18 -13.17
C TYR A 159 -17.87 -0.54 -13.82
N SER A 160 -18.19 -1.84 -13.93
CA SER A 160 -19.45 -2.33 -14.47
C SER A 160 -19.90 -3.60 -13.73
N VAL A 161 -21.22 -3.78 -13.63
CA VAL A 161 -21.82 -4.99 -13.01
C VAL A 161 -21.50 -6.24 -13.85
N GLN A 162 -21.30 -6.09 -15.14
CA GLN A 162 -20.97 -7.20 -16.04
C GLN A 162 -19.65 -7.90 -15.68
N GLU A 163 -18.65 -7.18 -15.15
CA GLU A 163 -17.41 -7.80 -14.67
C GLU A 163 -17.68 -8.72 -13.46
N LEU A 164 -18.58 -8.30 -12.57
CA LEU A 164 -19.00 -9.08 -11.43
C LEU A 164 -19.75 -10.33 -11.89
N GLU A 165 -20.73 -10.20 -12.80
CA GLU A 165 -21.48 -11.33 -13.36
C GLU A 165 -20.53 -12.36 -13.98
N THR A 166 -19.57 -11.92 -14.78
CA THR A 166 -18.56 -12.80 -15.37
C THR A 166 -17.71 -13.53 -14.31
N ALA A 167 -17.37 -12.85 -13.21
CA ALA A 167 -16.62 -13.49 -12.13
C ALA A 167 -17.47 -14.54 -11.40
N LEU A 168 -18.77 -14.28 -11.20
CA LEU A 168 -19.72 -15.19 -10.56
C LEU A 168 -20.02 -16.45 -11.38
N ASP A 169 -19.76 -16.46 -12.68
CA ASP A 169 -19.90 -17.65 -13.52
C ASP A 169 -18.95 -18.80 -13.11
N TRP A 170 -17.82 -18.48 -12.44
CA TRP A 170 -16.81 -19.48 -12.11
C TRP A 170 -16.27 -19.41 -10.67
N ALA A 171 -16.46 -18.30 -9.96
CA ALA A 171 -15.98 -18.11 -8.60
C ALA A 171 -17.13 -18.14 -7.59
N GLU A 172 -16.98 -18.94 -6.55
CA GLU A 172 -17.96 -19.01 -5.46
C GLU A 172 -17.80 -17.85 -4.47
N VAL A 173 -16.65 -17.18 -4.49
CA VAL A 173 -16.36 -15.99 -3.67
C VAL A 173 -15.81 -14.89 -4.56
N VAL A 174 -16.41 -13.71 -4.46
CA VAL A 174 -15.92 -12.53 -5.18
C VAL A 174 -15.58 -11.42 -4.19
N VAL A 175 -14.36 -10.95 -4.25
CA VAL A 175 -13.87 -9.80 -3.47
C VAL A 175 -13.88 -8.57 -4.35
N LEU A 176 -14.65 -7.56 -3.95
CA LEU A 176 -14.74 -6.29 -4.66
C LEU A 176 -13.92 -5.22 -3.92
N LEU A 177 -12.90 -4.66 -4.60
CA LEU A 177 -12.13 -3.54 -4.08
C LEU A 177 -12.60 -2.24 -4.73
N LYS A 178 -12.54 -1.13 -3.98
CA LYS A 178 -12.88 0.22 -4.47
C LYS A 178 -14.26 0.33 -5.12
N VAL A 179 -15.23 -0.42 -4.62
CA VAL A 179 -16.58 -0.58 -5.19
C VAL A 179 -17.54 0.57 -4.88
N SER A 180 -17.13 1.57 -4.08
CA SER A 180 -18.03 2.62 -3.55
C SER A 180 -18.86 3.37 -4.60
N SER A 181 -18.33 3.56 -5.81
CA SER A 181 -19.01 4.26 -6.91
C SER A 181 -20.14 3.45 -7.57
N VAL A 182 -20.06 2.12 -7.52
CA VAL A 182 -21.02 1.20 -8.16
C VAL A 182 -21.78 0.34 -7.14
N TYR A 183 -21.49 0.49 -5.87
CA TYR A 183 -22.10 -0.31 -4.80
C TYR A 183 -23.64 -0.35 -4.82
N PRO A 184 -24.37 0.74 -5.15
CA PRO A 184 -25.83 0.66 -5.26
C PRO A 184 -26.37 -0.23 -6.38
N GLN A 185 -25.50 -0.64 -7.33
CA GLN A 185 -25.85 -1.46 -8.48
C GLN A 185 -25.46 -2.95 -8.28
N VAL A 186 -24.66 -3.24 -7.27
CA VAL A 186 -24.19 -4.57 -6.86
C VAL A 186 -25.14 -5.19 -5.84
#